data_9cb4509f225abe0be087ec1808760ad1
#
_entry.id   9cb4509f225abe0be087ec1808760ad1
#
_cell.length_a   1.000
_cell.length_b   1.000
_cell.length_c   1.000
_cell.angle_alpha   90.00
_cell.angle_beta   90.00
_cell.angle_gamma   90.00
#
_symmetry.space_group_name_H-M   'P 1'
#
loop_
_entity.id
_entity.type
_entity.pdbx_description
1 polymer ?
#
loop_
_entity_poly.entity_id
_entity_poly.type
_entity_poly.pdbx_seq_one_letter_code
_entity_poly.pdbx_strand_id
1 'polypeptide(L)'
;MKSAENIKYYLSSNGTILSQTDVNNGADFICDTLIKGIPRPSDQKINFSLFFQDYIPYIPSFKVNLKLVFGTGLPFGAPYSERYKQTLRMSPYRRVDIGFSKQLISETTSLKKGNPLAFVKNCWISLEIFNLLGISNVSSYMWVTDIYNIQYAVPNYLTPRQINLKLVAEF
;
A
#
# COMPACT_ATOMS: atom_id res chain seq x y z
N MET A 1 15.35 -9.02 9.43
CA MET A 1 15.01 -7.86 10.30
C MET A 1 13.92 -8.32 11.26
N LYS A 2 14.03 -8.14 12.59
CA LYS A 2 12.98 -8.58 13.51
C LYS A 2 11.75 -7.68 13.35
N SER A 3 10.62 -8.25 12.96
CA SER A 3 9.34 -7.53 12.77
C SER A 3 8.59 -7.24 14.06
N ALA A 4 9.07 -7.78 15.19
CA ALA A 4 8.42 -7.66 16.50
C ALA A 4 9.41 -7.16 17.56
N GLU A 5 8.87 -6.50 18.57
CA GLU A 5 9.60 -6.03 19.74
C GLU A 5 9.12 -6.79 20.97
N ASN A 6 10.04 -7.02 21.90
CA ASN A 6 9.70 -7.51 23.24
C ASN A 6 9.72 -6.32 24.20
N ILE A 7 8.60 -6.08 24.87
CA ILE A 7 8.45 -4.99 25.82
C ILE A 7 8.01 -5.58 27.16
N LYS A 8 8.66 -5.15 28.22
CA LYS A 8 8.34 -5.55 29.59
C LYS A 8 7.42 -4.49 30.20
N TYR A 9 6.32 -4.94 30.77
CA TYR A 9 5.36 -4.11 31.47
C TYR A 9 5.18 -4.60 32.89
N TYR A 10 5.02 -3.66 33.80
CA TYR A 10 4.72 -3.91 35.20
C TYR A 10 3.29 -3.42 35.47
N LEU A 11 2.49 -4.20 36.17
CA LEU A 11 1.12 -3.83 36.52
C LEU A 11 1.03 -3.53 37.99
N SER A 12 0.50 -2.35 38.33
CA SER A 12 0.12 -1.97 39.69
C SER A 12 -1.10 -2.76 40.18
N SER A 13 -1.35 -2.76 41.50
CA SER A 13 -2.51 -3.39 42.14
C SER A 13 -3.86 -2.89 41.60
N ASN A 14 -3.92 -1.66 41.07
CA ASN A 14 -5.11 -1.10 40.43
C ASN A 14 -5.19 -1.34 38.90
N GLY A 15 -4.28 -2.15 38.33
CA GLY A 15 -4.24 -2.49 36.89
C GLY A 15 -3.61 -1.43 36.01
N THR A 16 -3.01 -0.38 36.55
CA THR A 16 -2.27 0.59 35.76
C THR A 16 -0.89 0.05 35.36
N ILE A 17 -0.42 0.43 34.19
CA ILE A 17 0.91 0.06 33.70
C ILE A 17 1.91 1.03 34.34
N LEU A 18 2.92 0.45 34.98
CA LEU A 18 4.02 1.18 35.59
C LEU A 18 5.23 1.19 34.65
N SER A 19 5.96 2.27 34.65
CA SER A 19 7.28 2.34 33.98
C SER A 19 8.34 1.57 34.79
N GLN A 20 9.45 1.21 34.16
CA GLN A 20 10.59 0.65 34.88
C GLN A 20 11.11 1.60 35.98
N THR A 21 11.01 2.89 35.75
CA THR A 21 11.43 3.94 36.70
C THR A 21 10.53 3.93 37.93
N ASP A 22 9.21 3.78 37.76
CA ASP A 22 8.26 3.73 38.87
C ASP A 22 8.50 2.51 39.75
N VAL A 23 8.77 1.35 39.16
CA VAL A 23 9.13 0.13 39.86
C VAL A 23 10.46 0.30 40.65
N ASN A 24 11.45 0.91 40.03
CA ASN A 24 12.76 1.18 40.69
C ASN A 24 12.62 2.18 41.83
N ASN A 25 11.61 3.07 41.79
CA ASN A 25 11.32 4.02 42.87
C ASN A 25 10.44 3.42 43.99
N GLY A 26 10.20 2.12 43.97
CA GLY A 26 9.48 1.39 45.01
C GLY A 26 7.99 1.33 44.83
N ALA A 27 7.44 1.55 43.64
CA ALA A 27 6.02 1.30 43.35
C ALA A 27 5.73 -0.20 43.43
N ASP A 28 4.69 -0.56 44.17
CA ASP A 28 4.22 -1.95 44.25
C ASP A 28 3.61 -2.41 42.92
N PHE A 29 4.02 -3.58 42.44
CA PHE A 29 3.46 -4.23 41.27
C PHE A 29 3.05 -5.66 41.55
N ILE A 30 1.94 -6.09 40.91
CA ILE A 30 1.41 -7.44 41.11
C ILE A 30 2.13 -8.45 40.24
N CYS A 31 2.45 -8.09 39.00
CA CYS A 31 3.07 -8.99 38.06
C CYS A 31 4.07 -8.30 37.15
N ASP A 32 5.06 -9.06 36.77
CA ASP A 32 6.02 -8.75 35.73
C ASP A 32 5.57 -9.44 34.45
N THR A 33 5.04 -8.68 33.53
CA THR A 33 4.52 -9.23 32.27
C THR A 33 5.46 -8.92 31.13
N LEU A 34 6.14 -9.95 30.64
CA LEU A 34 6.92 -9.88 29.42
C LEU A 34 6.00 -10.12 28.21
N ILE A 35 5.65 -9.07 27.50
CA ILE A 35 4.89 -9.17 26.27
C ILE A 35 5.85 -9.37 25.10
N LYS A 36 5.76 -10.54 24.50
CA LYS A 36 6.60 -10.91 23.35
C LYS A 36 5.85 -10.73 22.05
N GLY A 37 6.58 -10.39 21.00
CA GLY A 37 6.03 -10.41 19.64
C GLY A 37 5.11 -9.24 19.29
N ILE A 38 5.27 -8.07 19.93
CA ILE A 38 4.52 -6.87 19.55
C ILE A 38 4.89 -6.47 18.12
N PRO A 39 3.91 -6.44 17.18
CA PRO A 39 4.18 -6.09 15.80
C PRO A 39 4.54 -4.61 15.69
N ARG A 40 5.53 -4.30 14.86
CA ARG A 40 5.84 -2.92 14.49
C ARG A 40 4.73 -2.35 13.58
N PRO A 41 4.48 -1.05 13.57
CA PRO A 41 3.50 -0.44 12.66
C PRO A 41 3.72 -0.76 11.19
N SER A 42 4.97 -1.01 10.80
CA SER A 42 5.38 -1.39 9.44
C SER A 42 5.50 -2.90 9.24
N ASP A 43 5.01 -3.73 10.19
CA ASP A 43 5.12 -5.18 10.11
C ASP A 43 4.19 -5.75 9.04
N GLN A 44 4.77 -6.00 7.88
CA GLN A 44 4.11 -6.67 6.75
C GLN A 44 4.73 -8.04 6.56
N LYS A 45 3.96 -9.11 6.75
CA LYS A 45 4.49 -10.49 6.73
C LYS A 45 4.96 -10.92 5.34
N ILE A 46 4.21 -10.56 4.32
CA ILE A 46 4.49 -10.88 2.92
C ILE A 46 4.21 -9.63 2.09
N ASN A 47 5.16 -9.28 1.24
CA ASN A 47 5.00 -8.27 0.22
C ASN A 47 5.58 -8.84 -1.09
N PHE A 48 4.76 -8.83 -2.12
CA PHE A 48 5.12 -9.36 -3.43
C PHE A 48 4.70 -8.36 -4.50
N SER A 49 5.62 -8.08 -5.43
CA SER A 49 5.33 -7.29 -6.61
C SER A 49 5.93 -7.95 -7.84
N LEU A 50 5.15 -8.06 -8.89
CA LEU A 50 5.56 -8.54 -10.19
C LEU A 50 5.31 -7.44 -11.21
N PHE A 51 6.30 -7.14 -12.02
CA PHE A 51 6.18 -6.29 -13.20
C PHE A 51 6.62 -7.08 -14.42
N PHE A 52 5.75 -7.15 -15.40
CA PHE A 52 6.01 -7.78 -16.69
C PHE A 52 5.75 -6.74 -17.78
N GLN A 53 6.65 -6.66 -18.75
CA GLN A 53 6.50 -5.81 -19.92
C GLN A 53 7.10 -6.53 -21.11
N ASP A 54 6.35 -6.61 -22.20
CA ASP A 54 6.83 -7.23 -23.43
C ASP A 54 6.16 -6.60 -24.66
N TYR A 55 6.74 -6.84 -25.82
CA TYR A 55 6.15 -6.51 -27.11
C TYR A 55 5.33 -7.68 -27.60
N ILE A 56 4.21 -7.38 -28.29
CA ILE A 56 3.43 -8.45 -28.90
C ILE A 56 4.23 -9.08 -30.04
N PRO A 57 4.36 -10.42 -30.05
CA PRO A 57 5.00 -11.11 -31.15
C PRO A 57 4.42 -10.67 -32.51
N TYR A 58 5.29 -10.43 -33.48
CA TYR A 58 4.94 -9.97 -34.85
C TYR A 58 4.46 -8.50 -34.94
N ILE A 59 4.27 -7.77 -33.83
CA ILE A 59 3.85 -6.36 -33.83
C ILE A 59 4.77 -5.55 -32.90
N PRO A 60 6.00 -5.22 -33.31
CA PRO A 60 6.99 -4.55 -32.46
C PRO A 60 6.58 -3.12 -32.04
N SER A 61 5.57 -2.55 -32.71
CA SER A 61 5.00 -1.25 -32.35
C SER A 61 3.99 -1.31 -31.18
N PHE A 62 3.67 -2.51 -30.68
CA PHE A 62 2.68 -2.70 -29.63
C PHE A 62 3.32 -3.35 -28.39
N LYS A 63 3.22 -2.69 -27.26
CA LYS A 63 3.77 -3.09 -25.97
C LYS A 63 2.65 -3.30 -24.96
N VAL A 64 2.76 -4.37 -24.19
CA VAL A 64 1.85 -4.66 -23.05
C VAL A 64 2.67 -4.61 -21.77
N ASN A 65 2.11 -4.02 -20.73
CA ASN A 65 2.65 -4.09 -19.39
C ASN A 65 1.60 -4.63 -18.42
N LEU A 66 2.05 -5.41 -17.46
CA LEU A 66 1.26 -5.96 -16.37
C LEU A 66 2.00 -5.71 -15.07
N LYS A 67 1.32 -5.12 -14.11
CA LYS A 67 1.85 -4.95 -12.76
C LYS A 67 0.90 -5.61 -11.76
N LEU A 68 1.44 -6.47 -10.94
CA LEU A 68 0.74 -7.15 -9.88
C LEU A 68 1.38 -6.81 -8.54
N VAL A 69 0.57 -6.38 -7.57
CA VAL A 69 1.05 -6.05 -6.24
C VAL A 69 0.15 -6.74 -5.21
N PHE A 70 0.79 -7.43 -4.28
CA PHE A 70 0.15 -8.07 -3.14
C PHE A 70 0.92 -7.77 -1.87
N GLY A 71 0.21 -7.41 -0.80
CA GLY A 71 0.80 -7.22 0.51
C GLY A 71 -0.15 -7.60 1.62
N THR A 72 0.34 -8.30 2.64
CA THR A 72 -0.46 -8.60 3.84
C THR A 72 -0.72 -7.33 4.62
N GLY A 73 -1.86 -7.30 5.34
CA GLY A 73 -2.29 -6.14 6.10
C GLY A 73 -1.31 -5.72 7.18
N LEU A 74 -1.16 -4.42 7.34
CA LEU A 74 -0.40 -3.81 8.43
C LEU A 74 -1.15 -3.90 9.75
N PRO A 75 -0.46 -4.00 10.89
CA PRO A 75 -1.10 -3.96 12.20
C PRO A 75 -1.64 -2.55 12.49
N PHE A 76 -2.79 -2.50 13.14
CA PHE A 76 -3.41 -1.27 13.61
C PHE A 76 -4.17 -1.49 14.91
N GLY A 77 -4.53 -0.42 15.60
CA GLY A 77 -5.30 -0.47 16.83
C GLY A 77 -6.04 0.81 17.10
N ALA A 78 -6.86 0.82 18.16
CA ALA A 78 -7.60 1.99 18.57
C ALA A 78 -6.65 3.11 19.02
N PRO A 79 -7.03 4.39 18.79
CA PRO A 79 -6.28 5.53 19.29
C PRO A 79 -6.20 5.47 20.82
N TYR A 80 -5.10 5.96 21.35
CA TYR A 80 -4.78 5.95 22.80
C TYR A 80 -4.71 4.54 23.43
N SER A 81 -4.80 3.46 22.63
CA SER A 81 -4.54 2.12 23.12
C SER A 81 -3.04 1.85 23.16
N GLU A 82 -2.65 1.08 24.17
CA GLU A 82 -1.27 0.68 24.31
C GLU A 82 -0.82 -0.21 23.15
N ARG A 83 0.41 -0.07 22.75
CA ARG A 83 0.94 -0.70 21.54
C ARG A 83 0.81 -2.23 21.53
N TYR A 84 0.91 -2.87 22.67
CA TYR A 84 0.76 -4.32 22.78
C TYR A 84 -0.69 -4.82 22.58
N LYS A 85 -1.67 -3.93 22.72
CA LYS A 85 -3.09 -4.20 22.45
C LYS A 85 -3.46 -4.00 20.97
N GLN A 86 -2.57 -3.43 20.17
CA GLN A 86 -2.78 -3.16 18.74
C GLN A 86 -2.54 -4.45 17.91
N THR A 87 -3.43 -5.41 18.06
CA THR A 87 -3.30 -6.75 17.42
C THR A 87 -4.14 -6.92 16.16
N LEU A 88 -4.93 -5.91 15.79
CA LEU A 88 -5.74 -5.94 14.59
C LEU A 88 -4.86 -5.78 13.35
N ARG A 89 -5.26 -6.37 12.24
CA ARG A 89 -4.59 -6.22 10.96
C ARG A 89 -5.55 -5.71 9.91
N MET A 90 -5.06 -4.79 9.08
CA MET A 90 -5.78 -4.29 7.92
C MET A 90 -6.04 -5.42 6.92
N SER A 91 -7.01 -5.24 6.05
CA SER A 91 -7.22 -6.11 4.90
C SER A 91 -5.98 -6.13 4.01
N PRO A 92 -5.64 -7.26 3.39
CA PRO A 92 -4.49 -7.36 2.51
C PRO A 92 -4.67 -6.46 1.27
N TYR A 93 -3.60 -5.76 0.91
CA TYR A 93 -3.54 -4.95 -0.30
C TYR A 93 -3.38 -5.85 -1.53
N ARG A 94 -4.22 -5.66 -2.53
CA ARG A 94 -4.18 -6.41 -3.79
C ARG A 94 -4.49 -5.48 -4.94
N ARG A 95 -3.60 -5.44 -5.92
CA ARG A 95 -3.79 -4.58 -7.09
C ARG A 95 -3.19 -5.22 -8.32
N VAL A 96 -3.94 -5.15 -9.39
CA VAL A 96 -3.50 -5.54 -10.74
C VAL A 96 -3.71 -4.35 -11.66
N ASP A 97 -2.65 -3.93 -12.32
CA ASP A 97 -2.67 -2.87 -13.33
C ASP A 97 -2.27 -3.48 -14.66
N ILE A 98 -2.95 -3.08 -15.73
CA ILE A 98 -2.61 -3.47 -17.09
C ILE A 98 -2.48 -2.22 -17.96
N GLY A 99 -1.51 -2.22 -18.86
CA GLY A 99 -1.33 -1.14 -19.80
C GLY A 99 -1.00 -1.65 -21.18
N PHE A 100 -1.49 -0.92 -22.17
CA PHE A 100 -1.26 -1.14 -23.58
C PHE A 100 -0.65 0.12 -24.16
N SER A 101 0.47 -0.01 -24.86
CA SER A 101 1.14 1.12 -25.51
C SER A 101 1.36 0.80 -26.99
N LYS A 102 1.01 1.75 -27.84
CA LYS A 102 1.19 1.62 -29.29
C LYS A 102 2.03 2.78 -29.79
N GLN A 103 3.05 2.46 -30.57
CA GLN A 103 3.83 3.43 -31.30
C GLN A 103 3.05 3.84 -32.56
N LEU A 104 2.73 5.12 -32.67
CA LEU A 104 2.02 5.69 -33.83
C LEU A 104 3.00 6.21 -34.88
N ILE A 105 4.09 6.83 -34.45
CA ILE A 105 5.15 7.36 -35.29
C ILE A 105 6.47 6.82 -34.75
N SER A 106 7.32 6.33 -35.67
CA SER A 106 8.68 5.88 -35.40
C SER A 106 9.64 6.67 -36.28
N GLU A 107 10.89 6.82 -35.87
CA GLU A 107 11.96 7.45 -36.68
C GLU A 107 12.12 6.80 -38.07
N THR A 108 11.76 5.52 -38.19
CA THR A 108 11.79 4.78 -39.46
C THR A 108 10.55 5.02 -40.33
N THR A 109 9.53 5.70 -39.82
CA THR A 109 8.29 5.93 -40.55
C THR A 109 8.42 7.16 -41.43
N SER A 110 8.58 6.96 -42.73
CA SER A 110 8.61 8.05 -43.70
C SER A 110 7.24 8.72 -43.80
N LEU A 111 7.05 9.84 -43.13
CA LEU A 111 5.86 10.67 -43.27
C LEU A 111 5.92 11.44 -44.60
N LYS A 112 4.78 11.51 -45.32
CA LYS A 112 4.69 12.26 -46.59
C LYS A 112 5.06 13.74 -46.37
N LYS A 113 5.85 14.30 -47.30
CA LYS A 113 6.12 15.74 -47.35
C LYS A 113 4.83 16.54 -47.36
N GLY A 114 4.66 17.46 -46.39
CA GLY A 114 3.44 18.27 -46.20
C GLY A 114 2.53 17.82 -45.04
N ASN A 115 2.88 16.74 -44.32
CA ASN A 115 2.15 16.36 -43.11
C ASN A 115 2.59 17.31 -41.95
N PRO A 116 1.65 17.94 -41.23
CA PRO A 116 1.95 18.79 -40.09
C PRO A 116 2.65 18.07 -38.94
N LEU A 117 2.63 16.73 -38.90
CA LEU A 117 3.29 15.91 -37.90
C LEU A 117 4.72 15.47 -38.32
N ALA A 118 5.26 16.00 -39.41
CA ALA A 118 6.60 15.62 -39.89
C ALA A 118 7.75 16.04 -38.94
N PHE A 119 7.48 16.90 -37.96
CA PHE A 119 8.44 17.33 -36.96
C PHE A 119 8.49 16.36 -35.73
N VAL A 120 7.54 15.41 -35.63
CA VAL A 120 7.49 14.41 -34.56
C VAL A 120 8.34 13.21 -34.95
N LYS A 121 9.37 12.90 -34.15
CA LYS A 121 10.24 11.74 -34.36
C LYS A 121 9.63 10.45 -33.84
N ASN A 122 9.09 10.50 -32.62
CA ASN A 122 8.44 9.37 -32.00
C ASN A 122 7.11 9.80 -31.39
N CYS A 123 6.08 8.99 -31.55
CA CYS A 123 4.80 9.20 -30.87
C CYS A 123 4.25 7.88 -30.35
N TRP A 124 3.99 7.85 -29.05
CA TRP A 124 3.39 6.71 -28.37
C TRP A 124 2.04 7.10 -27.76
N ILE A 125 1.04 6.25 -27.94
CA ILE A 125 -0.21 6.31 -27.19
C ILE A 125 -0.26 5.13 -26.21
N SER A 126 -0.60 5.40 -24.96
CA SER A 126 -0.69 4.37 -23.92
C SER A 126 -2.04 4.46 -23.22
N LEU A 127 -2.70 3.33 -23.11
CA LEU A 127 -3.92 3.15 -22.31
C LEU A 127 -3.57 2.28 -21.11
N GLU A 128 -3.76 2.81 -19.90
CA GLU A 128 -3.46 2.13 -18.66
C GLU A 128 -4.73 1.99 -17.82
N ILE A 129 -4.98 0.80 -17.31
CA ILE A 129 -6.10 0.51 -16.41
C ILE A 129 -5.50 0.14 -15.05
N PHE A 130 -5.64 1.04 -14.09
CA PHE A 130 -5.23 0.81 -12.71
C PHE A 130 -6.34 0.13 -11.92
N ASN A 131 -5.93 -0.77 -11.03
CA ASN A 131 -6.85 -1.56 -10.23
C ASN A 131 -7.88 -2.30 -11.08
N LEU A 132 -7.41 -3.08 -12.05
CA LEU A 132 -8.23 -3.82 -13.03
C LEU A 132 -9.34 -4.66 -12.36
N LEU A 133 -9.04 -5.28 -11.21
CA LEU A 133 -9.97 -6.12 -10.46
C LEU A 133 -11.01 -5.30 -9.67
N GLY A 134 -10.85 -3.97 -9.55
CA GLY A 134 -11.76 -3.11 -8.81
C GLY A 134 -11.79 -3.38 -7.30
N ILE A 135 -10.69 -3.89 -6.73
CA ILE A 135 -10.62 -4.22 -5.31
C ILE A 135 -10.56 -2.93 -4.50
N SER A 136 -11.44 -2.82 -3.50
CA SER A 136 -11.44 -1.71 -2.54
C SER A 136 -10.33 -1.93 -1.49
N ASN A 137 -9.13 -1.46 -1.81
CA ASN A 137 -7.99 -1.54 -0.91
C ASN A 137 -8.11 -0.48 0.20
N VAL A 138 -7.93 -0.90 1.45
CA VAL A 138 -7.95 0.01 2.59
C VAL A 138 -6.60 0.68 2.74
N SER A 139 -6.61 2.02 2.83
CA SER A 139 -5.41 2.84 3.09
C SER A 139 -5.15 3.00 4.59
N SER A 140 -6.22 3.27 5.34
CA SER A 140 -6.17 3.56 6.77
C SER A 140 -7.54 3.32 7.39
N TYR A 141 -7.61 3.32 8.72
CA TYR A 141 -8.87 3.37 9.44
C TYR A 141 -8.98 4.69 10.19
N MET A 142 -10.15 5.31 10.10
CA MET A 142 -10.53 6.45 10.91
C MET A 142 -11.40 5.97 12.06
N TRP A 143 -11.08 6.40 13.27
CA TRP A 143 -11.84 6.04 14.45
C TRP A 143 -12.90 7.08 14.72
N VAL A 144 -14.14 6.63 14.83
CA VAL A 144 -15.31 7.47 15.15
C VAL A 144 -15.93 6.96 16.42
N THR A 145 -16.22 7.86 17.36
CA THR A 145 -16.87 7.53 18.62
C THR A 145 -18.33 7.96 18.56
N ASP A 146 -19.24 7.08 18.93
CA ASP A 146 -20.67 7.37 19.00
C ASP A 146 -21.05 8.08 20.31
N ILE A 147 -22.35 8.37 20.45
CA ILE A 147 -22.91 9.04 21.65
C ILE A 147 -22.82 8.17 22.91
N TYR A 148 -22.61 6.85 22.76
CA TYR A 148 -22.41 5.89 23.85
C TYR A 148 -20.95 5.63 24.16
N ASN A 149 -20.04 6.42 23.61
CA ASN A 149 -18.59 6.30 23.75
C ASN A 149 -18.01 4.99 23.18
N ILE A 150 -18.72 4.38 22.23
CA ILE A 150 -18.24 3.18 21.51
C ILE A 150 -17.43 3.63 20.29
N GLN A 151 -16.24 3.06 20.12
CA GLN A 151 -15.34 3.39 19.01
C GLN A 151 -15.53 2.43 17.83
N TYR A 152 -15.70 2.99 16.65
CA TYR A 152 -15.83 2.27 15.39
C TYR A 152 -14.65 2.59 14.47
N ALA A 153 -14.05 1.56 13.89
CA ALA A 153 -13.02 1.70 12.88
C ALA A 153 -13.65 1.79 11.48
N VAL A 154 -13.69 2.99 10.92
CA VAL A 154 -14.24 3.24 9.59
C VAL A 154 -13.11 3.17 8.56
N PRO A 155 -13.17 2.24 7.57
CA PRO A 155 -12.13 2.11 6.58
C PRO A 155 -12.11 3.29 5.61
N ASN A 156 -10.93 3.81 5.35
CA ASN A 156 -10.67 4.77 4.29
C ASN A 156 -10.06 4.02 3.10
N TYR A 157 -10.76 4.04 1.97
CA TYR A 157 -10.37 3.29 0.78
C TYR A 157 -9.48 4.11 -0.14
N LEU A 158 -8.55 3.41 -0.78
CA LEU A 158 -7.79 3.94 -1.90
C LEU A 158 -8.66 4.07 -3.15
N THR A 159 -8.13 4.76 -4.15
CA THR A 159 -8.82 5.01 -5.42
C THR A 159 -9.35 3.73 -6.07
N PRO A 160 -10.57 3.77 -6.60
CA PRO A 160 -11.18 2.67 -7.34
C PRO A 160 -10.44 2.42 -8.66
N ARG A 161 -11.04 1.65 -9.55
CA ARG A 161 -10.53 1.46 -10.91
C ARG A 161 -10.42 2.80 -11.64
N GLN A 162 -9.27 3.04 -12.26
CA GLN A 162 -9.00 4.24 -13.05
C GLN A 162 -8.50 3.85 -14.44
N ILE A 163 -8.95 4.60 -15.42
CA ILE A 163 -8.47 4.48 -16.81
C ILE A 163 -7.66 5.75 -17.10
N ASN A 164 -6.43 5.56 -17.52
CA ASN A 164 -5.49 6.62 -17.88
C ASN A 164 -5.10 6.50 -19.34
N LEU A 165 -5.23 7.59 -20.08
CA LEU A 165 -4.76 7.72 -21.44
C LEU A 165 -3.58 8.67 -21.47
N LYS A 166 -2.44 8.22 -21.99
CA LYS A 166 -1.20 8.98 -22.07
C LYS A 166 -0.73 9.07 -23.51
N LEU A 167 -0.40 10.25 -23.96
CA LEU A 167 0.25 10.51 -25.23
C LEU A 167 1.65 11.06 -24.95
N VAL A 168 2.65 10.46 -25.58
CA VAL A 168 4.05 10.89 -25.51
C VAL A 168 4.53 11.16 -26.92
N ALA A 169 4.97 12.40 -27.19
CA ALA A 169 5.53 12.80 -28.46
C ALA A 169 6.94 13.36 -28.22
N GLU A 170 7.89 12.92 -29.05
CA GLU A 170 9.26 13.40 -29.10
C GLU A 170 9.48 14.16 -30.41
N PHE A 171 10.08 15.32 -30.31
CA PHE A 171 10.30 16.25 -31.43
C PHE A 171 11.74 16.28 -31.91
#